data_ea91cc98dd98152decf17a68739292d0
#
_entry.id   ea91cc98dd98152decf17a68739292d0
#
_cell.length_a   1.000
_cell.length_b   1.000
_cell.length_c   1.000
_cell.angle_alpha   90.00
_cell.angle_beta   90.00
_cell.angle_gamma   90.00
#
_symmetry.space_group_name_H-M   'P 1'
#
loop_
_entity.id
_entity.type
_entity.pdbx_description
1 polymer ?
#
loop_
_entity_poly.entity_id
_entity_poly.type
_entity_poly.pdbx_seq_one_letter_code
_entity_poly.pdbx_strand_id
1 'polypeptide(L)'
;MWITFVYPIICNICYTISAMYIRINKQKNKNGSVRQYLQICRTFRVDNKVRQQTLCNLGRLEHLLENGSVDNIIEGLAKFSERYFDRIHGQGSSSSVSVLWTKEFGPVYLFRKVWEKLGLGRLLRKIMDDSEAASRYDEAIFAMVLNRLMDPNSKHYIFKQWIDTIYAEGLSDIQLHHYYRALDFLSEQKEKIEEQLYGHLTDLTSLEVDIVFYDTTSTYFEGEEADELLAHYGYSKDHRGDRKQVVIGLLMTKTGIPIGHQVFPGNMHDTKTFGMVVEDLKKRYPIQKVILVGDRGMVSEANLDQIRELGMEYIVGVKLRKSKKAQELLSIRGPYKKVLPNLKVKSKKIDGETYVLCYNPDAEERDRASRQVVLENLQSKLDELGPSGLVKNRAYSKFLTIEKASAKIDEEKVSNDEKFDGKYAIRTNSSLTDEEAALAYKELWRVEQAFRNLKSNLELRPMYHRVESRIRGHIMVCFLALVMESFLAYKLKEIGCQTSVKDILHDVSQMKASKIRVNGEEQIVRTELQGQANLAFEALVTQAPPRVLEKNTCH
;
A
#
# COMPACT_ATOMS: atom_id res chain seq x y z
N MET A 1 28.95 -41.08 24.94
CA MET A 1 29.07 -40.39 26.24
C MET A 1 27.70 -39.79 26.55
N TRP A 2 26.96 -40.52 27.38
CA TRP A 2 25.56 -40.20 27.70
C TRP A 2 25.50 -39.28 28.91
N ILE A 3 24.91 -38.13 28.81
CA ILE A 3 24.62 -37.26 29.95
C ILE A 3 23.13 -37.38 30.24
N THR A 4 22.84 -38.09 31.31
CA THR A 4 21.52 -38.30 31.90
C THR A 4 21.15 -37.05 32.68
N PHE A 5 20.12 -36.32 32.23
CA PHE A 5 19.50 -35.23 33.02
C PHE A 5 18.54 -35.87 34.03
N VAL A 6 18.91 -35.76 35.30
CA VAL A 6 18.04 -36.08 36.44
C VAL A 6 17.11 -34.87 36.67
N TYR A 7 15.80 -35.05 36.40
CA TYR A 7 14.77 -34.12 36.85
C TYR A 7 14.54 -34.26 38.36
N PRO A 8 14.59 -33.17 39.14
CA PRO A 8 14.13 -33.25 40.51
C PRO A 8 12.60 -33.28 40.54
N ILE A 9 12.06 -34.28 41.22
CA ILE A 9 10.65 -34.39 41.57
C ILE A 9 10.24 -33.17 42.38
N ILE A 10 9.48 -32.23 41.78
CA ILE A 10 8.87 -31.12 42.51
C ILE A 10 7.64 -31.65 43.24
N CYS A 11 7.84 -31.80 44.55
CA CYS A 11 6.76 -32.10 45.50
C CYS A 11 5.78 -30.91 45.51
N ASN A 12 4.49 -31.16 45.21
CA ASN A 12 3.41 -30.17 45.26
C ASN A 12 3.17 -29.73 46.72
N ILE A 13 3.91 -28.69 47.15
CA ILE A 13 3.57 -27.97 48.39
C ILE A 13 2.78 -26.72 47.97
N CYS A 14 1.50 -26.66 48.35
CA CYS A 14 0.67 -25.46 48.22
C CYS A 14 1.36 -24.26 48.89
N TYR A 15 1.99 -23.38 48.11
CA TYR A 15 2.44 -22.09 48.59
C TYR A 15 1.26 -21.13 48.66
N THR A 16 0.65 -21.00 49.80
CA THR A 16 -0.17 -19.83 50.16
C THR A 16 0.74 -18.61 50.26
N ILE A 17 0.28 -17.51 49.70
CA ILE A 17 0.94 -16.19 49.52
C ILE A 17 1.88 -15.88 50.71
N SER A 18 3.19 -15.88 50.43
CA SER A 18 4.21 -15.51 51.41
C SER A 18 4.41 -13.98 51.34
N ALA A 19 3.90 -13.27 52.33
CA ALA A 19 4.14 -11.82 52.44
C ALA A 19 5.55 -11.54 52.90
N MET A 20 6.27 -10.71 52.13
CA MET A 20 7.56 -10.12 52.55
C MET A 20 7.30 -8.81 53.32
N TYR A 21 8.04 -8.58 54.38
CA TYR A 21 7.93 -7.36 55.20
C TYR A 21 9.28 -6.98 55.81
N ILE A 22 9.36 -5.74 56.24
CA ILE A 22 10.54 -5.21 56.94
C ILE A 22 10.32 -5.30 58.45
N ARG A 23 11.32 -5.80 59.19
CA ARG A 23 11.30 -5.94 60.64
C ARG A 23 12.53 -5.27 61.29
N ILE A 24 12.31 -4.63 62.44
CA ILE A 24 13.39 -4.18 63.33
C ILE A 24 13.69 -5.29 64.31
N ASN A 25 14.90 -5.82 64.27
CA ASN A 25 15.39 -6.79 65.28
C ASN A 25 16.24 -6.05 66.33
N LYS A 26 15.82 -6.17 67.62
CA LYS A 26 16.48 -5.53 68.76
C LYS A 26 17.40 -6.51 69.45
N GLN A 27 18.67 -6.19 69.57
CA GLN A 27 19.66 -6.99 70.29
C GLN A 27 20.21 -6.20 71.49
N LYS A 28 20.18 -6.80 72.70
CA LYS A 28 20.77 -6.23 73.89
C LYS A 28 22.25 -6.61 73.98
N ASN A 29 23.10 -5.61 74.16
CA ASN A 29 24.53 -5.80 74.45
C ASN A 29 24.77 -6.14 75.91
N LYS A 30 25.95 -6.66 76.24
CA LYS A 30 26.38 -6.96 77.62
C LYS A 30 26.40 -5.74 78.55
N ASN A 31 26.52 -4.53 78.01
CA ASN A 31 26.48 -3.25 78.71
C ASN A 31 25.08 -2.65 78.87
N GLY A 32 23.99 -3.40 78.50
CA GLY A 32 22.62 -2.96 78.63
C GLY A 32 22.07 -2.13 77.44
N SER A 33 22.95 -1.64 76.54
CA SER A 33 22.51 -0.88 75.38
C SER A 33 21.78 -1.78 74.35
N VAL A 34 20.79 -1.21 73.65
CA VAL A 34 19.99 -1.94 72.65
C VAL A 34 20.40 -1.48 71.26
N ARG A 35 20.87 -2.39 70.42
CA ARG A 35 21.11 -2.16 69.01
C ARG A 35 19.92 -2.61 68.18
N GLN A 36 19.54 -1.84 67.17
CA GLN A 36 18.46 -2.12 66.25
C GLN A 36 19.01 -2.45 64.85
N TYR A 37 18.54 -3.56 64.29
CA TYR A 37 18.93 -4.00 62.96
C TYR A 37 17.71 -4.06 62.05
N LEU A 38 17.78 -3.54 60.83
CA LEU A 38 16.76 -3.59 59.84
C LEU A 38 16.90 -4.89 59.02
N GLN A 39 15.82 -5.66 58.92
CA GLN A 39 15.81 -6.98 58.29
C GLN A 39 14.64 -7.11 57.34
N ILE A 40 14.84 -7.76 56.18
CA ILE A 40 13.77 -8.24 55.30
C ILE A 40 13.41 -9.67 55.68
N CYS A 41 12.16 -9.90 55.99
CA CYS A 41 11.63 -11.19 56.43
C CYS A 41 10.49 -11.66 55.53
N ARG A 42 10.30 -12.96 55.43
CA ARG A 42 9.11 -13.56 54.85
C ARG A 42 8.40 -14.44 55.83
N THR A 43 7.06 -14.49 55.74
CA THR A 43 6.22 -15.45 56.46
C THR A 43 5.76 -16.53 55.47
N PHE A 44 5.80 -17.78 55.91
CA PHE A 44 5.30 -18.92 55.17
C PHE A 44 4.70 -19.95 56.15
N ARG A 45 3.83 -20.82 55.67
CA ARG A 45 3.23 -21.87 56.45
C ARG A 45 3.88 -23.22 56.12
N VAL A 46 4.23 -23.96 57.21
CA VAL A 46 4.66 -25.34 57.11
C VAL A 46 3.81 -26.11 58.14
N ASP A 47 3.15 -27.17 57.76
CA ASP A 47 2.30 -27.99 58.61
C ASP A 47 1.28 -27.17 59.44
N ASN A 48 0.58 -26.25 58.76
CA ASN A 48 -0.39 -25.32 59.34
C ASN A 48 0.16 -24.34 60.38
N LYS A 49 1.48 -24.32 60.63
CA LYS A 49 2.14 -23.36 61.52
C LYS A 49 2.83 -22.25 60.72
N VAL A 50 2.60 -21.01 61.14
CA VAL A 50 3.28 -19.83 60.54
C VAL A 50 4.74 -19.83 61.02
N ARG A 51 5.64 -19.81 60.03
CA ARG A 51 7.08 -19.65 60.27
C ARG A 51 7.57 -18.35 59.63
N GLN A 52 8.60 -17.76 60.26
CA GLN A 52 9.26 -16.56 59.74
C GLN A 52 10.72 -16.89 59.39
N GLN A 53 11.18 -16.35 58.28
CA GLN A 53 12.55 -16.47 57.79
C GLN A 53 13.11 -15.07 57.50
N THR A 54 14.27 -14.75 58.06
CA THR A 54 15.02 -13.57 57.65
C THR A 54 15.70 -13.86 56.30
N LEU A 55 15.36 -13.06 55.30
CA LEU A 55 15.93 -13.18 53.95
C LEU A 55 17.26 -12.37 53.83
N CYS A 56 17.27 -11.17 54.44
CA CYS A 56 18.43 -10.28 54.37
C CYS A 56 18.49 -9.40 55.62
N ASN A 57 19.68 -9.16 56.11
CA ASN A 57 19.97 -8.14 57.14
C ASN A 57 20.58 -6.93 56.49
N LEU A 58 19.88 -5.80 56.50
CA LEU A 58 20.29 -4.55 55.86
C LEU A 58 21.35 -3.77 56.67
N GLY A 59 21.51 -4.10 57.98
CA GLY A 59 22.48 -3.43 58.84
C GLY A 59 21.86 -2.75 60.07
N ARG A 60 22.69 -1.97 60.81
CA ARG A 60 22.24 -1.18 61.97
C ARG A 60 21.39 -0.02 61.52
N LEU A 61 20.17 0.09 62.09
CA LEU A 61 19.19 1.11 61.73
C LEU A 61 19.77 2.54 61.87
N GLU A 62 20.50 2.83 62.95
CA GLU A 62 21.13 4.13 63.19
C GLU A 62 22.05 4.52 62.01
N HIS A 63 22.96 3.63 61.60
CA HIS A 63 23.89 3.90 60.51
C HIS A 63 23.19 4.02 59.15
N LEU A 64 22.11 3.23 58.92
CA LEU A 64 21.35 3.30 57.69
C LEU A 64 20.56 4.61 57.55
N LEU A 65 20.15 5.20 58.69
CA LEU A 65 19.46 6.50 58.69
C LEU A 65 20.46 7.66 58.57
N GLU A 66 21.59 7.59 59.27
CA GLU A 66 22.62 8.64 59.26
C GLU A 66 23.25 8.86 57.87
N ASN A 67 23.44 7.80 57.12
CA ASN A 67 24.10 7.85 55.79
C ASN A 67 23.13 7.84 54.60
N GLY A 68 21.81 7.98 54.80
CA GLY A 68 20.80 8.00 53.75
C GLY A 68 20.61 6.67 53.02
N SER A 69 21.17 5.55 53.52
CA SER A 69 21.09 4.24 52.85
C SER A 69 19.66 3.72 52.76
N VAL A 70 18.75 4.11 53.65
CA VAL A 70 17.33 3.73 53.60
C VAL A 70 16.67 4.36 52.38
N ASP A 71 16.92 5.64 52.13
CA ASP A 71 16.35 6.37 51.00
C ASP A 71 16.88 5.81 49.66
N ASN A 72 18.19 5.53 49.58
CA ASN A 72 18.81 4.89 48.43
C ASN A 72 18.24 3.50 48.13
N ILE A 73 17.91 2.71 49.17
CA ILE A 73 17.24 1.39 49.00
C ILE A 73 15.83 1.59 48.47
N ILE A 74 15.08 2.56 48.99
CA ILE A 74 13.71 2.87 48.53
C ILE A 74 13.71 3.32 47.07
N GLU A 75 14.62 4.25 46.71
CA GLU A 75 14.78 4.70 45.33
C GLU A 75 15.20 3.56 44.38
N GLY A 76 16.13 2.71 44.83
CA GLY A 76 16.54 1.52 44.07
C GLY A 76 15.41 0.54 43.82
N LEU A 77 14.57 0.28 44.85
CA LEU A 77 13.41 -0.62 44.74
C LEU A 77 12.25 0.00 43.95
N ALA A 78 12.08 1.32 44.03
CA ALA A 78 11.03 2.03 43.27
C ALA A 78 11.16 1.86 41.76
N LYS A 79 12.39 1.72 41.23
CA LYS A 79 12.68 1.46 39.82
C LYS A 79 12.04 0.16 39.31
N PHE A 80 11.71 -0.77 40.19
CA PHE A 80 11.09 -2.05 39.88
C PHE A 80 9.61 -2.10 40.27
N SER A 81 9.02 -0.97 40.68
CA SER A 81 7.62 -0.87 41.11
C SER A 81 6.92 0.25 40.37
N GLU A 82 6.13 -0.08 39.34
CA GLU A 82 5.31 0.90 38.59
C GLU A 82 4.45 1.79 39.50
N ARG A 83 3.98 1.23 40.63
CA ARG A 83 3.12 1.96 41.57
C ARG A 83 3.85 3.05 42.39
N TYR A 84 5.16 2.90 42.65
CA TYR A 84 5.93 3.79 43.50
C TYR A 84 6.93 4.65 42.75
N PHE A 85 7.30 4.28 41.53
CA PHE A 85 8.20 5.05 40.69
C PHE A 85 7.67 6.47 40.45
N ASP A 86 6.36 6.58 40.09
CA ASP A 86 5.69 7.86 39.85
C ASP A 86 5.54 8.72 41.12
N ARG A 87 5.49 8.10 42.31
CA ARG A 87 5.44 8.84 43.61
C ARG A 87 6.75 9.47 44.02
N ILE A 88 7.86 8.84 43.67
CA ILE A 88 9.20 9.29 44.12
C ILE A 88 9.79 10.31 43.14
N HIS A 89 9.52 10.16 41.86
CA HIS A 89 10.01 11.04 40.81
C HIS A 89 9.02 12.15 40.38
N GLY A 90 7.77 12.07 40.81
CA GLY A 90 6.74 13.08 40.59
C GLY A 90 6.79 14.19 41.63
N GLN A 91 7.60 15.19 41.46
CA GLN A 91 7.50 16.43 42.26
C GLN A 91 6.23 17.20 41.89
N GLY A 92 5.26 17.25 42.80
CA GLY A 92 4.22 18.28 42.85
C GLY A 92 2.90 17.94 42.16
N SER A 93 1.90 17.77 43.01
CA SER A 93 0.47 17.56 42.77
C SER A 93 0.02 16.20 42.23
N SER A 94 -0.73 15.56 43.06
CA SER A 94 -1.22 14.18 43.00
C SER A 94 -2.30 13.91 41.95
N SER A 95 -1.95 13.96 40.68
CA SER A 95 -2.75 13.29 39.67
C SER A 95 -1.96 12.09 39.14
N SER A 96 -2.31 10.89 39.57
CA SER A 96 -1.70 9.68 39.01
C SER A 96 -2.19 9.48 37.58
N VAL A 97 -1.32 9.76 36.60
CA VAL A 97 -1.61 9.47 35.19
C VAL A 97 -0.87 8.20 34.82
N SER A 98 -1.57 7.19 34.31
CA SER A 98 -0.97 6.00 33.73
C SER A 98 -1.50 5.76 32.34
N VAL A 99 -0.62 5.39 31.41
CA VAL A 99 -0.99 4.98 30.04
C VAL A 99 -1.17 3.47 30.05
N LEU A 100 -2.39 3.00 29.74
CA LEU A 100 -2.72 1.59 29.74
C LEU A 100 -2.35 0.91 28.40
N TRP A 101 -2.62 1.59 27.28
CA TRP A 101 -2.20 1.19 25.96
C TRP A 101 -2.19 2.40 25.00
N THR A 102 -1.46 2.24 23.91
CA THR A 102 -1.45 3.16 22.76
C THR A 102 -1.59 2.37 21.48
N LYS A 103 -2.48 2.80 20.57
CA LYS A 103 -2.82 2.11 19.32
C LYS A 103 -2.80 3.08 18.14
N GLU A 104 -2.63 2.52 16.93
CA GLU A 104 -2.77 3.26 15.68
C GLU A 104 -4.20 3.79 15.54
N PHE A 105 -4.35 5.07 15.20
CA PHE A 105 -5.68 5.67 15.12
C PHE A 105 -5.87 6.59 13.91
N GLY A 106 -4.92 7.45 13.63
CA GLY A 106 -5.05 8.48 12.59
C GLY A 106 -5.48 7.95 11.23
N PRO A 107 -4.73 7.02 10.62
CA PRO A 107 -5.10 6.41 9.35
C PRO A 107 -6.42 5.65 9.43
N VAL A 108 -6.71 4.99 10.55
CA VAL A 108 -7.99 4.27 10.77
C VAL A 108 -9.16 5.23 10.64
N TYR A 109 -9.11 6.34 11.36
CA TYR A 109 -10.15 7.37 11.34
C TYR A 109 -10.27 8.03 9.96
N LEU A 110 -9.14 8.42 9.35
CA LEU A 110 -9.13 9.04 8.02
C LEU A 110 -9.75 8.13 6.96
N PHE A 111 -9.31 6.89 6.87
CA PHE A 111 -9.83 5.95 5.86
C PHE A 111 -11.26 5.50 6.16
N ARG A 112 -11.71 5.51 7.42
CA ARG A 112 -13.14 5.35 7.73
C ARG A 112 -13.94 6.51 7.14
N LYS A 113 -13.44 7.75 7.22
CA LYS A 113 -14.09 8.91 6.58
C LYS A 113 -14.08 8.82 5.05
N VAL A 114 -13.02 8.32 4.43
CA VAL A 114 -12.99 8.05 2.99
C VAL A 114 -14.02 6.98 2.61
N TRP A 115 -14.09 5.88 3.38
CA TRP A 115 -15.07 4.79 3.20
C TRP A 115 -16.52 5.28 3.27
N GLU A 116 -16.81 6.13 4.25
CA GLU A 116 -18.12 6.77 4.43
C GLU A 116 -18.46 7.72 3.27
N LYS A 117 -17.51 8.55 2.84
CA LYS A 117 -17.67 9.48 1.71
C LYS A 117 -17.93 8.76 0.39
N LEU A 118 -17.22 7.69 0.12
CA LEU A 118 -17.45 6.83 -1.04
C LEU A 118 -18.73 5.99 -0.92
N GLY A 119 -19.41 6.00 0.22
CA GLY A 119 -20.62 5.24 0.47
C GLY A 119 -20.44 3.72 0.45
N LEU A 120 -19.19 3.24 0.52
CA LEU A 120 -18.83 1.83 0.32
C LEU A 120 -19.56 0.89 1.28
N GLY A 121 -19.60 1.20 2.58
CA GLY A 121 -20.31 0.36 3.55
C GLY A 121 -21.81 0.26 3.26
N ARG A 122 -22.45 1.37 2.90
CA ARG A 122 -23.88 1.40 2.54
C ARG A 122 -24.14 0.60 1.27
N LEU A 123 -23.28 0.77 0.26
CA LEU A 123 -23.32 0.05 -1.00
C LEU A 123 -23.20 -1.47 -0.78
N LEU A 124 -22.21 -1.92 -0.02
CA LEU A 124 -21.98 -3.34 0.25
C LEU A 124 -23.15 -3.97 1.03
N ARG A 125 -23.63 -3.31 2.10
CA ARG A 125 -24.79 -3.80 2.86
C ARG A 125 -26.04 -3.91 1.99
N LYS A 126 -26.31 -2.92 1.15
CA LYS A 126 -27.44 -2.97 0.20
C LYS A 126 -27.35 -4.15 -0.77
N ILE A 127 -26.15 -4.49 -1.26
CA ILE A 127 -25.96 -5.67 -2.13
C ILE A 127 -26.20 -6.97 -1.38
N MET A 128 -25.96 -7.00 -0.06
CA MET A 128 -26.16 -8.15 0.84
C MET A 128 -27.54 -8.18 1.53
N ASP A 129 -28.51 -7.39 1.03
CA ASP A 129 -29.88 -7.30 1.58
C ASP A 129 -29.94 -6.86 3.07
N ASP A 130 -29.04 -5.99 3.52
CA ASP A 130 -28.99 -5.39 4.87
C ASP A 130 -29.16 -6.38 6.03
N SER A 131 -28.72 -7.64 5.86
CA SER A 131 -28.75 -8.66 6.91
C SER A 131 -27.71 -8.38 8.02
N GLU A 132 -27.86 -8.99 9.20
CA GLU A 132 -26.83 -8.91 10.26
C GLU A 132 -25.46 -9.43 9.77
N ALA A 133 -25.45 -10.45 8.92
CA ALA A 133 -24.26 -10.96 8.28
C ALA A 133 -23.62 -9.92 7.34
N ALA A 134 -24.43 -9.08 6.70
CA ALA A 134 -23.96 -8.00 5.83
C ALA A 134 -23.08 -7.00 6.57
N SER A 135 -23.45 -6.62 7.79
CA SER A 135 -22.64 -5.71 8.62
C SER A 135 -21.27 -6.29 8.95
N ARG A 136 -21.20 -7.59 9.26
CA ARG A 136 -19.91 -8.27 9.56
C ARG A 136 -19.03 -8.40 8.33
N TYR A 137 -19.60 -8.60 7.14
CA TYR A 137 -18.83 -8.66 5.90
C TYR A 137 -18.35 -7.29 5.45
N ASP A 138 -19.18 -6.24 5.61
CA ASP A 138 -18.76 -4.87 5.37
C ASP A 138 -17.55 -4.49 6.22
N GLU A 139 -17.61 -4.75 7.52
CA GLU A 139 -16.49 -4.49 8.43
C GLU A 139 -15.25 -5.37 8.12
N ALA A 140 -15.45 -6.64 7.73
CA ALA A 140 -14.34 -7.49 7.30
C ALA A 140 -13.67 -6.98 6.03
N ILE A 141 -14.45 -6.50 5.06
CA ILE A 141 -13.92 -5.88 3.83
C ILE A 141 -13.15 -4.60 4.18
N PHE A 142 -13.75 -3.74 5.00
CA PHE A 142 -13.08 -2.51 5.45
C PHE A 142 -11.76 -2.81 6.16
N ALA A 143 -11.72 -3.78 7.08
CA ALA A 143 -10.50 -4.18 7.79
C ALA A 143 -9.41 -4.70 6.82
N MET A 144 -9.79 -5.48 5.80
CA MET A 144 -8.84 -5.95 4.78
C MET A 144 -8.32 -4.81 3.92
N VAL A 145 -9.18 -3.88 3.50
CA VAL A 145 -8.80 -2.70 2.70
C VAL A 145 -7.92 -1.77 3.52
N LEU A 146 -8.29 -1.50 4.77
CA LEU A 146 -7.50 -0.68 5.70
C LEU A 146 -6.11 -1.29 5.95
N ASN A 147 -6.04 -2.60 6.14
CA ASN A 147 -4.76 -3.30 6.29
C ASN A 147 -3.88 -3.16 5.04
N ARG A 148 -4.45 -3.21 3.82
CA ARG A 148 -3.67 -2.93 2.60
C ARG A 148 -3.09 -1.52 2.58
N LEU A 149 -3.81 -0.54 3.13
CA LEU A 149 -3.40 0.87 3.17
C LEU A 149 -2.38 1.20 4.26
N MET A 150 -2.33 0.40 5.35
CA MET A 150 -1.51 0.69 6.53
C MET A 150 -0.34 -0.26 6.74
N ASP A 151 -0.60 -1.57 6.67
CA ASP A 151 0.36 -2.65 6.98
C ASP A 151 -0.03 -3.92 6.22
N PRO A 152 0.23 -3.96 4.89
CA PRO A 152 -0.23 -5.04 4.03
C PRO A 152 0.20 -6.42 4.53
N ASN A 153 -0.77 -7.31 4.83
CA ASN A 153 -0.46 -8.60 5.39
C ASN A 153 -1.55 -9.66 5.09
N SER A 154 -1.36 -10.89 5.58
CA SER A 154 -2.30 -11.99 5.39
C SER A 154 -3.58 -11.81 6.23
N LYS A 155 -4.69 -12.42 5.81
CA LYS A 155 -5.97 -12.41 6.56
C LYS A 155 -5.84 -13.04 7.95
N HIS A 156 -4.96 -14.04 8.07
CA HIS A 156 -4.64 -14.64 9.35
C HIS A 156 -3.92 -13.67 10.29
N TYR A 157 -2.95 -12.89 9.77
CA TYR A 157 -2.25 -11.87 10.53
C TYR A 157 -3.19 -10.74 10.95
N ILE A 158 -4.08 -10.27 10.05
CA ILE A 158 -5.12 -9.29 10.40
C ILE A 158 -5.91 -9.76 11.63
N PHE A 159 -6.43 -10.99 11.58
CA PHE A 159 -7.26 -11.56 12.64
C PHE A 159 -6.49 -11.78 13.95
N LYS A 160 -5.26 -12.27 13.90
CA LYS A 160 -4.53 -12.72 15.08
C LYS A 160 -3.71 -11.63 15.79
N GLN A 161 -3.30 -10.61 15.07
CA GLN A 161 -2.31 -9.65 15.60
C GLN A 161 -2.63 -8.21 15.25
N TRP A 162 -2.89 -7.90 13.99
CA TRP A 162 -2.97 -6.51 13.54
C TRP A 162 -4.16 -5.75 14.12
N ILE A 163 -5.33 -6.39 14.25
CA ILE A 163 -6.55 -5.77 14.82
C ILE A 163 -6.29 -5.21 16.23
N ASP A 164 -5.46 -5.89 17.01
CA ASP A 164 -5.13 -5.45 18.38
C ASP A 164 -4.20 -4.23 18.42
N THR A 165 -3.52 -3.93 17.32
CA THR A 165 -2.60 -2.77 17.20
C THR A 165 -3.31 -1.47 16.83
N ILE A 166 -4.53 -1.54 16.36
CA ILE A 166 -5.32 -0.38 15.92
C ILE A 166 -6.47 -0.08 16.90
N TYR A 167 -6.88 1.19 16.95
CA TYR A 167 -8.10 1.59 17.63
C TYR A 167 -9.21 1.80 16.60
N ALA A 168 -10.10 0.81 16.51
CA ALA A 168 -11.21 0.79 15.56
C ALA A 168 -12.41 0.06 16.20
N GLU A 169 -13.51 0.77 16.37
CA GLU A 169 -14.75 0.19 16.86
C GLU A 169 -15.31 -0.82 15.85
N GLY A 170 -15.89 -1.92 16.36
CA GLY A 170 -16.59 -2.93 15.56
C GLY A 170 -15.70 -3.93 14.80
N LEU A 171 -14.38 -3.73 14.75
CA LEU A 171 -13.49 -4.66 14.05
C LEU A 171 -13.00 -5.84 14.89
N SER A 172 -13.05 -5.74 16.22
CA SER A 172 -12.59 -6.79 17.15
C SER A 172 -13.42 -8.08 17.08
N ASP A 173 -14.68 -7.98 16.66
CA ASP A 173 -15.62 -9.11 16.64
C ASP A 173 -15.56 -9.93 15.35
N ILE A 174 -14.74 -9.50 14.38
CA ILE A 174 -14.61 -10.14 13.07
C ILE A 174 -13.78 -11.41 13.20
N GLN A 175 -14.38 -12.56 12.86
CA GLN A 175 -13.72 -13.86 12.88
C GLN A 175 -13.01 -14.16 11.56
N LEU A 176 -11.99 -15.03 11.57
CA LEU A 176 -11.19 -15.36 10.39
C LEU A 176 -12.03 -15.82 9.18
N HIS A 177 -13.10 -16.56 9.41
CA HIS A 177 -13.96 -17.04 8.34
C HIS A 177 -14.75 -15.91 7.66
N HIS A 178 -15.03 -14.79 8.35
CA HIS A 178 -15.68 -13.62 7.74
C HIS A 178 -14.80 -13.00 6.66
N TYR A 179 -13.48 -12.92 6.87
CA TYR A 179 -12.55 -12.41 5.84
C TYR A 179 -12.58 -13.26 4.58
N TYR A 180 -12.55 -14.60 4.70
CA TYR A 180 -12.57 -15.46 3.50
C TYR A 180 -13.90 -15.44 2.78
N ARG A 181 -15.02 -15.44 3.50
CA ARG A 181 -16.36 -15.30 2.90
C ARG A 181 -16.56 -13.94 2.24
N ALA A 182 -16.00 -12.89 2.83
CA ALA A 182 -16.00 -11.55 2.24
C ALA A 182 -15.20 -11.50 0.92
N LEU A 183 -14.09 -12.26 0.80
CA LEU A 183 -13.38 -12.38 -0.48
C LEU A 183 -14.23 -13.08 -1.54
N ASP A 184 -14.91 -14.18 -1.18
CA ASP A 184 -15.80 -14.91 -2.08
C ASP A 184 -16.95 -13.99 -2.55
N PHE A 185 -17.60 -13.26 -1.63
CA PHE A 185 -18.62 -12.25 -1.94
C PHE A 185 -18.11 -11.15 -2.88
N LEU A 186 -16.92 -10.59 -2.63
CA LEU A 186 -16.31 -9.55 -3.47
C LEU A 186 -16.06 -10.06 -4.90
N SER A 187 -15.68 -11.33 -5.04
CA SER A 187 -15.48 -11.97 -6.33
C SER A 187 -16.80 -12.11 -7.11
N GLU A 188 -17.86 -12.55 -6.43
CA GLU A 188 -19.18 -12.79 -7.04
C GLU A 188 -19.89 -11.48 -7.42
N GLN A 189 -19.80 -10.46 -6.57
CA GLN A 189 -20.52 -9.20 -6.75
C GLN A 189 -19.67 -8.08 -7.37
N LYS A 190 -18.48 -8.39 -7.87
CA LYS A 190 -17.52 -7.43 -8.42
C LYS A 190 -18.14 -6.41 -9.36
N GLU A 191 -18.85 -6.88 -10.39
CA GLU A 191 -19.42 -6.01 -11.42
C GLU A 191 -20.42 -5.02 -10.85
N LYS A 192 -21.32 -5.52 -9.99
CA LYS A 192 -22.33 -4.70 -9.32
C LYS A 192 -21.72 -3.67 -8.36
N ILE A 193 -20.63 -4.05 -7.66
CA ILE A 193 -19.91 -3.14 -6.76
C ILE A 193 -19.24 -2.03 -7.58
N GLU A 194 -18.54 -2.36 -8.66
CA GLU A 194 -17.87 -1.38 -9.52
C GLU A 194 -18.86 -0.42 -10.19
N GLU A 195 -19.97 -0.93 -10.69
CA GLU A 195 -21.03 -0.14 -11.32
C GLU A 195 -21.65 0.89 -10.36
N GLN A 196 -22.01 0.45 -9.14
CA GLN A 196 -22.57 1.35 -8.14
C GLN A 196 -21.53 2.33 -7.60
N LEU A 197 -20.28 1.89 -7.43
CA LEU A 197 -19.18 2.76 -7.01
C LEU A 197 -18.91 3.85 -8.06
N TYR A 198 -18.95 3.48 -9.35
CA TYR A 198 -18.83 4.44 -10.45
C TYR A 198 -19.90 5.52 -10.39
N GLY A 199 -21.17 5.16 -10.19
CA GLY A 199 -22.26 6.13 -10.01
C GLY A 199 -21.97 7.11 -8.87
N HIS A 200 -21.58 6.62 -7.70
CA HIS A 200 -21.19 7.47 -6.56
C HIS A 200 -19.99 8.37 -6.86
N LEU A 201 -18.97 7.85 -7.52
CA LEU A 201 -17.80 8.65 -7.90
C LEU A 201 -18.16 9.77 -8.87
N THR A 202 -19.05 9.52 -9.82
CA THR A 202 -19.51 10.52 -10.79
C THR A 202 -20.22 11.67 -10.08
N ASP A 203 -21.11 11.36 -9.13
CA ASP A 203 -21.81 12.35 -8.32
C ASP A 203 -20.86 13.17 -7.42
N LEU A 204 -19.88 12.50 -6.78
CA LEU A 204 -18.96 13.13 -5.83
C LEU A 204 -17.90 14.02 -6.48
N THR A 205 -17.58 13.77 -7.73
CA THR A 205 -16.42 14.39 -8.39
C THR A 205 -16.83 15.22 -9.61
N SER A 206 -18.12 15.31 -9.93
CA SER A 206 -18.66 15.96 -11.14
C SER A 206 -17.90 15.49 -12.41
N LEU A 207 -17.50 14.22 -12.42
CA LEU A 207 -16.72 13.64 -13.51
C LEU A 207 -17.61 13.45 -14.73
N GLU A 208 -17.40 14.29 -15.72
CA GLU A 208 -17.70 13.90 -17.08
C GLU A 208 -16.64 12.88 -17.51
N VAL A 209 -17.03 11.60 -17.57
CA VAL A 209 -16.09 10.54 -17.97
C VAL A 209 -16.07 10.45 -19.48
N ASP A 210 -15.31 11.36 -20.09
CA ASP A 210 -15.09 11.35 -21.53
C ASP A 210 -13.84 10.54 -21.90
N ILE A 211 -12.87 10.44 -20.99
CA ILE A 211 -11.58 9.79 -21.24
C ILE A 211 -11.34 8.69 -20.21
N VAL A 212 -11.11 7.48 -20.69
CA VAL A 212 -10.79 6.31 -19.88
C VAL A 212 -9.42 5.78 -20.30
N PHE A 213 -8.53 5.67 -19.32
CA PHE A 213 -7.23 5.04 -19.50
C PHE A 213 -7.33 3.56 -19.20
N TYR A 214 -6.72 2.74 -20.04
CA TYR A 214 -6.61 1.30 -19.86
C TYR A 214 -5.17 0.84 -20.04
N ASP A 215 -4.70 0.06 -19.10
CA ASP A 215 -3.44 -0.69 -19.20
C ASP A 215 -3.55 -2.01 -18.42
N THR A 216 -2.59 -2.91 -18.64
CA THR A 216 -2.51 -4.21 -17.98
C THR A 216 -1.23 -4.33 -17.19
N THR A 217 -1.27 -5.19 -16.18
CA THR A 217 -0.07 -5.64 -15.47
C THR A 217 -0.18 -7.12 -15.16
N SER A 218 0.91 -7.74 -14.69
CA SER A 218 0.87 -9.11 -14.16
C SER A 218 1.25 -9.12 -12.68
N THR A 219 0.75 -10.11 -11.95
CA THR A 219 1.22 -10.45 -10.61
C THR A 219 1.49 -11.94 -10.52
N TYR A 220 2.58 -12.33 -9.86
CA TYR A 220 3.00 -13.71 -9.77
C TYR A 220 2.51 -14.39 -8.49
N PHE A 221 2.38 -15.72 -8.55
CA PHE A 221 2.00 -16.54 -7.40
C PHE A 221 3.24 -17.01 -6.63
N GLU A 222 3.11 -17.08 -5.31
CA GLU A 222 4.06 -17.79 -4.48
C GLU A 222 3.56 -19.22 -4.22
N GLY A 223 4.43 -20.21 -4.47
CA GLY A 223 4.08 -21.62 -4.46
C GLY A 223 3.69 -22.17 -5.84
N GLU A 224 3.60 -23.50 -5.94
CA GLU A 224 3.33 -24.21 -7.20
C GLU A 224 1.84 -24.49 -7.42
N GLU A 225 1.08 -24.65 -6.34
CA GLU A 225 -0.36 -24.96 -6.36
C GLU A 225 -1.19 -23.67 -6.44
N ALA A 226 -1.56 -23.26 -7.63
CA ALA A 226 -2.52 -22.18 -7.85
C ALA A 226 -3.58 -22.64 -8.86
N ASP A 227 -4.75 -21.99 -8.81
CA ASP A 227 -5.89 -22.29 -9.67
C ASP A 227 -5.51 -22.39 -11.14
N GLU A 228 -5.84 -23.52 -11.79
CA GLU A 228 -5.45 -23.79 -13.17
C GLU A 228 -6.16 -22.91 -14.20
N LEU A 229 -7.27 -22.25 -13.85
CA LEU A 229 -8.00 -21.37 -14.77
C LEU A 229 -7.31 -20.00 -14.90
N LEU A 230 -6.69 -19.51 -13.84
CA LEU A 230 -6.07 -18.18 -13.79
C LEU A 230 -4.55 -18.21 -13.81
N ALA A 231 -3.95 -19.17 -13.11
CA ALA A 231 -2.50 -19.19 -12.88
C ALA A 231 -1.76 -19.89 -14.02
N HIS A 232 -1.19 -19.12 -14.92
CA HIS A 232 -0.42 -19.62 -16.05
C HIS A 232 0.95 -18.97 -16.15
N TYR A 233 1.91 -19.66 -16.78
CA TYR A 233 3.15 -19.05 -17.21
C TYR A 233 2.88 -18.13 -18.40
N GLY A 234 3.48 -16.94 -18.42
CA GLY A 234 3.30 -15.96 -19.48
C GLY A 234 4.39 -14.92 -19.48
N TYR A 235 4.21 -13.87 -20.29
CA TYR A 235 5.13 -12.73 -20.29
C TYR A 235 4.98 -11.95 -18.98
N SER A 236 5.96 -12.08 -18.10
CA SER A 236 5.93 -11.42 -16.80
C SER A 236 6.45 -9.99 -16.89
N LYS A 237 5.58 -9.02 -16.57
CA LYS A 237 5.96 -7.60 -16.41
C LYS A 237 6.80 -7.38 -15.13
N ASP A 238 6.91 -8.40 -14.27
CA ASP A 238 7.74 -8.43 -13.05
C ASP A 238 9.08 -9.15 -13.24
N HIS A 239 9.39 -9.56 -14.49
CA HIS A 239 10.59 -10.33 -14.82
C HIS A 239 10.70 -11.68 -14.08
N ARG A 240 9.56 -12.25 -13.64
CA ARG A 240 9.44 -13.54 -12.94
C ARG A 240 8.84 -14.59 -13.89
N GLY A 241 9.55 -14.87 -14.99
CA GLY A 241 9.17 -15.92 -15.94
C GLY A 241 9.21 -17.33 -15.36
N ASP A 242 9.83 -17.49 -14.20
CA ASP A 242 9.92 -18.72 -13.41
C ASP A 242 8.66 -19.01 -12.59
N ARG A 243 7.70 -18.10 -12.53
CA ARG A 243 6.47 -18.22 -11.72
C ARG A 243 5.22 -18.14 -12.58
N LYS A 244 4.18 -18.88 -12.16
CA LYS A 244 2.82 -18.67 -12.67
C LYS A 244 2.35 -17.27 -12.29
N GLN A 245 1.53 -16.66 -13.13
CA GLN A 245 1.04 -15.30 -12.95
C GLN A 245 -0.44 -15.18 -13.32
N VAL A 246 -1.04 -14.06 -12.97
CA VAL A 246 -2.35 -13.59 -13.46
C VAL A 246 -2.16 -12.21 -14.08
N VAL A 247 -2.93 -11.89 -15.11
CA VAL A 247 -2.95 -10.58 -15.76
C VAL A 247 -4.11 -9.76 -15.22
N ILE A 248 -3.85 -8.49 -14.91
CA ILE A 248 -4.84 -7.55 -14.36
C ILE A 248 -4.90 -6.34 -15.28
N GLY A 249 -6.09 -6.05 -15.79
CA GLY A 249 -6.41 -4.82 -16.51
C GLY A 249 -7.04 -3.81 -15.57
N LEU A 250 -6.68 -2.53 -15.68
CA LEU A 250 -7.20 -1.44 -14.86
C LEU A 250 -7.78 -0.33 -15.73
N LEU A 251 -8.99 0.10 -15.39
CA LEU A 251 -9.69 1.23 -16.00
C LEU A 251 -9.63 2.42 -15.06
N MET A 252 -9.17 3.57 -15.55
CA MET A 252 -9.03 4.80 -14.77
C MET A 252 -9.59 6.01 -15.50
N THR A 253 -10.12 6.95 -14.73
CA THR A 253 -10.55 8.26 -15.24
C THR A 253 -9.37 9.19 -15.50
N LYS A 254 -9.59 10.29 -16.21
CA LYS A 254 -8.60 11.37 -16.39
C LYS A 254 -8.13 12.01 -15.07
N THR A 255 -8.91 11.90 -14.02
CA THR A 255 -8.54 12.40 -12.69
C THR A 255 -7.63 11.46 -11.92
N GLY A 256 -7.43 10.23 -12.43
CA GLY A 256 -6.59 9.23 -11.81
C GLY A 256 -7.30 8.33 -10.80
N ILE A 257 -8.64 8.34 -10.79
CA ILE A 257 -9.44 7.45 -9.94
C ILE A 257 -9.77 6.18 -10.72
N PRO A 258 -9.48 4.99 -10.17
CA PRO A 258 -9.86 3.72 -10.78
C PRO A 258 -11.39 3.53 -10.75
N ILE A 259 -11.95 3.07 -11.86
CA ILE A 259 -13.39 2.81 -11.99
C ILE A 259 -13.73 1.34 -12.19
N GLY A 260 -12.76 0.53 -12.60
CA GLY A 260 -12.95 -0.91 -12.78
C GLY A 260 -11.66 -1.65 -13.03
N HIS A 261 -11.69 -2.95 -12.84
CA HIS A 261 -10.58 -3.84 -13.15
C HIS A 261 -11.08 -5.13 -13.76
N GLN A 262 -10.19 -5.84 -14.48
CA GLN A 262 -10.46 -7.17 -15.01
C GLN A 262 -9.29 -8.10 -14.67
N VAL A 263 -9.61 -9.38 -14.44
CA VAL A 263 -8.63 -10.41 -14.08
C VAL A 263 -8.65 -11.48 -15.16
N PHE A 264 -7.50 -11.70 -15.80
CA PHE A 264 -7.32 -12.61 -16.90
C PHE A 264 -6.31 -13.70 -16.59
N PRO A 265 -6.38 -14.86 -17.27
CA PRO A 265 -5.33 -15.87 -17.21
C PRO A 265 -3.94 -15.31 -17.49
N GLY A 266 -2.93 -15.83 -16.79
CA GLY A 266 -1.56 -15.31 -16.84
C GLY A 266 -0.86 -15.40 -18.20
N ASN A 267 -1.35 -16.23 -19.11
CA ASN A 267 -0.85 -16.38 -20.48
C ASN A 267 -1.62 -15.52 -21.51
N MET A 268 -2.58 -14.70 -21.06
CA MET A 268 -3.37 -13.87 -21.96
C MET A 268 -2.55 -12.69 -22.49
N HIS A 269 -2.64 -12.45 -23.80
CA HIS A 269 -1.98 -11.32 -24.44
C HIS A 269 -2.77 -10.03 -24.29
N ASP A 270 -2.08 -8.91 -24.13
CA ASP A 270 -2.67 -7.57 -23.95
C ASP A 270 -3.68 -7.19 -25.05
N THR A 271 -3.44 -7.61 -26.29
CA THR A 271 -4.37 -7.36 -27.40
C THR A 271 -5.73 -8.06 -27.24
N LYS A 272 -5.77 -9.25 -26.61
CA LYS A 272 -7.03 -9.95 -26.34
C LYS A 272 -7.78 -9.35 -25.16
N THR A 273 -7.04 -8.92 -24.11
CA THR A 273 -7.65 -8.28 -22.94
C THR A 273 -8.38 -7.00 -23.31
N PHE A 274 -7.82 -6.24 -24.24
CA PHE A 274 -8.36 -4.95 -24.67
C PHE A 274 -9.77 -5.06 -25.25
N GLY A 275 -10.01 -5.99 -26.19
CA GLY A 275 -11.34 -6.20 -26.79
C GLY A 275 -12.41 -6.56 -25.75
N MET A 276 -12.08 -7.46 -24.82
CA MET A 276 -13.00 -7.87 -23.74
C MET A 276 -13.37 -6.70 -22.83
N VAL A 277 -12.42 -5.83 -22.52
CA VAL A 277 -12.64 -4.66 -21.65
C VAL A 277 -13.50 -3.61 -22.33
N VAL A 278 -13.32 -3.40 -23.64
CA VAL A 278 -14.12 -2.45 -24.43
C VAL A 278 -15.60 -2.82 -24.40
N GLU A 279 -15.93 -4.11 -24.62
CA GLU A 279 -17.30 -4.62 -24.54
C GLU A 279 -17.90 -4.45 -23.15
N ASP A 280 -17.14 -4.83 -22.11
CA ASP A 280 -17.54 -4.72 -20.73
C ASP A 280 -17.79 -3.25 -20.32
N LEU A 281 -16.92 -2.34 -20.73
CA LEU A 281 -17.05 -0.92 -20.46
C LEU A 281 -18.35 -0.34 -21.02
N LYS A 282 -18.67 -0.66 -22.27
CA LYS A 282 -19.92 -0.19 -22.90
C LYS A 282 -21.18 -0.77 -22.25
N LYS A 283 -21.11 -2.03 -21.81
CA LYS A 283 -22.26 -2.72 -21.20
C LYS A 283 -22.59 -2.20 -19.81
N ARG A 284 -21.57 -1.96 -19.00
CA ARG A 284 -21.73 -1.66 -17.56
C ARG A 284 -21.82 -0.18 -17.24
N TYR A 285 -21.18 0.67 -18.04
CA TYR A 285 -21.11 2.09 -17.71
C TYR A 285 -21.95 2.92 -18.68
N PRO A 286 -22.89 3.76 -18.18
CA PRO A 286 -23.75 4.61 -19.02
C PRO A 286 -22.98 5.81 -19.58
N ILE A 287 -21.83 5.57 -20.20
CA ILE A 287 -20.98 6.62 -20.75
C ILE A 287 -21.39 6.87 -22.21
N GLN A 288 -21.85 8.08 -22.51
CA GLN A 288 -22.33 8.44 -23.86
C GLN A 288 -21.20 8.53 -24.86
N LYS A 289 -20.05 9.07 -24.46
CA LYS A 289 -18.86 9.22 -25.29
C LYS A 289 -17.64 8.79 -24.49
N VAL A 290 -16.93 7.76 -24.98
CA VAL A 290 -15.71 7.27 -24.36
C VAL A 290 -14.56 7.42 -25.33
N ILE A 291 -13.50 8.08 -24.90
CA ILE A 291 -12.21 8.06 -25.56
C ILE A 291 -11.30 7.11 -24.78
N LEU A 292 -11.04 5.95 -25.35
CA LEU A 292 -10.19 4.96 -24.73
C LEU A 292 -8.71 5.25 -25.03
N VAL A 293 -7.91 5.43 -24.01
CA VAL A 293 -6.48 5.69 -24.13
C VAL A 293 -5.70 4.45 -23.72
N GLY A 294 -4.87 3.93 -24.63
CA GLY A 294 -4.10 2.70 -24.41
C GLY A 294 -2.69 2.73 -24.98
N ASP A 295 -1.81 1.90 -24.43
CA ASP A 295 -0.42 1.79 -24.91
C ASP A 295 -0.34 1.05 -26.26
N ARG A 296 0.76 1.28 -26.96
CA ARG A 296 1.10 0.66 -28.25
C ARG A 296 1.12 -0.87 -28.25
N GLY A 297 1.23 -1.50 -27.09
CA GLY A 297 1.24 -2.96 -26.93
C GLY A 297 -0.14 -3.60 -27.15
N MET A 298 -1.21 -2.83 -26.91
CA MET A 298 -2.60 -3.30 -26.93
C MET A 298 -3.28 -3.16 -28.30
N VAL A 299 -2.64 -2.46 -29.23
CA VAL A 299 -3.24 -2.08 -30.52
C VAL A 299 -3.12 -3.19 -31.53
N SER A 300 -4.28 -3.68 -31.99
CA SER A 300 -4.43 -4.41 -33.27
C SER A 300 -5.51 -3.72 -34.09
N GLU A 301 -5.49 -3.86 -35.43
CA GLU A 301 -6.53 -3.26 -36.26
C GLU A 301 -7.92 -3.81 -35.90
N ALA A 302 -8.02 -5.12 -35.59
CA ALA A 302 -9.29 -5.72 -35.14
C ALA A 302 -9.85 -5.07 -33.86
N ASN A 303 -8.97 -4.70 -32.89
CA ASN A 303 -9.41 -3.99 -31.68
C ASN A 303 -9.92 -2.59 -32.00
N LEU A 304 -9.25 -1.89 -32.94
CA LEU A 304 -9.66 -0.55 -33.35
C LEU A 304 -10.99 -0.59 -34.15
N ASP A 305 -11.20 -1.61 -34.98
CA ASP A 305 -12.45 -1.82 -35.66
C ASP A 305 -13.59 -2.06 -34.67
N GLN A 306 -13.38 -2.91 -33.65
CA GLN A 306 -14.35 -3.15 -32.59
C GLN A 306 -14.73 -1.87 -31.83
N ILE A 307 -13.76 -1.01 -31.51
CA ILE A 307 -14.03 0.29 -30.85
C ILE A 307 -14.91 1.17 -31.75
N ARG A 308 -14.62 1.23 -33.08
CA ARG A 308 -15.41 2.01 -34.04
C ARG A 308 -16.84 1.47 -34.19
N GLU A 309 -17.01 0.15 -34.28
CA GLU A 309 -18.32 -0.52 -34.34
C GLU A 309 -19.17 -0.22 -33.11
N LEU A 310 -18.55 -0.10 -31.94
CA LEU A 310 -19.21 0.29 -30.70
C LEU A 310 -19.48 1.79 -30.58
N GLY A 311 -19.09 2.60 -31.59
CA GLY A 311 -19.26 4.05 -31.58
C GLY A 311 -18.39 4.78 -30.58
N MET A 312 -17.27 4.18 -30.16
CA MET A 312 -16.32 4.77 -29.23
C MET A 312 -15.14 5.41 -29.96
N GLU A 313 -14.50 6.35 -29.30
CA GLU A 313 -13.28 6.99 -29.77
C GLU A 313 -12.04 6.39 -29.09
N TYR A 314 -10.85 6.60 -29.66
CA TYR A 314 -9.60 6.12 -29.09
C TYR A 314 -8.42 7.07 -29.29
N ILE A 315 -7.44 6.94 -28.41
CA ILE A 315 -6.09 7.51 -28.55
C ILE A 315 -5.11 6.39 -28.20
N VAL A 316 -4.30 5.95 -29.16
CA VAL A 316 -3.41 4.82 -28.97
C VAL A 316 -2.00 5.11 -29.46
N GLY A 317 -1.01 4.55 -28.75
CA GLY A 317 0.38 4.65 -29.15
C GLY A 317 0.69 3.88 -30.43
N VAL A 318 1.53 4.43 -31.29
CA VAL A 318 1.99 3.80 -32.52
C VAL A 318 3.42 3.27 -32.31
N LYS A 319 3.68 2.03 -32.77
CA LYS A 319 5.04 1.46 -32.80
C LYS A 319 5.87 2.15 -33.89
N LEU A 320 6.21 3.43 -33.70
CA LEU A 320 6.77 4.32 -34.71
C LEU A 320 7.96 3.69 -35.46
N ARG A 321 8.95 3.12 -34.75
CA ARG A 321 10.14 2.48 -35.35
C ARG A 321 9.83 1.23 -36.21
N LYS A 322 8.65 0.60 -36.01
CA LYS A 322 8.20 -0.61 -36.74
C LYS A 322 7.04 -0.34 -37.68
N SER A 323 6.54 0.87 -37.73
CA SER A 323 5.40 1.25 -38.57
C SER A 323 5.81 1.43 -40.02
N LYS A 324 5.03 0.85 -40.95
CA LYS A 324 5.17 1.14 -42.38
C LYS A 324 4.98 2.64 -42.70
N LYS A 325 4.24 3.35 -41.85
CA LYS A 325 3.96 4.79 -41.95
C LYS A 325 5.04 5.67 -41.29
N ALA A 326 6.10 5.07 -40.70
CA ALA A 326 7.11 5.82 -39.95
C ALA A 326 7.77 6.94 -40.74
N GLN A 327 8.20 6.66 -42.00
CA GLN A 327 8.82 7.66 -42.85
C GLN A 327 7.85 8.80 -43.20
N GLU A 328 6.58 8.46 -43.47
CA GLU A 328 5.54 9.44 -43.73
C GLU A 328 5.28 10.35 -42.53
N LEU A 329 5.24 9.78 -41.32
CA LEU A 329 5.05 10.52 -40.08
C LEU A 329 6.24 11.42 -39.75
N LEU A 330 7.48 10.94 -39.94
CA LEU A 330 8.68 11.73 -39.72
C LEU A 330 8.84 12.88 -40.77
N SER A 331 8.28 12.68 -41.96
CA SER A 331 8.33 13.67 -43.06
C SER A 331 7.22 14.71 -43.02
N ILE A 332 6.33 14.71 -42.02
CA ILE A 332 5.29 15.73 -41.87
C ILE A 332 5.93 17.12 -41.89
N ARG A 333 5.54 17.95 -42.87
CA ARG A 333 6.06 19.31 -43.01
C ARG A 333 5.40 20.28 -42.01
N GLY A 334 6.05 21.42 -41.78
CA GLY A 334 5.56 22.49 -40.90
C GLY A 334 6.20 22.50 -39.53
N PRO A 335 6.01 23.59 -38.79
CA PRO A 335 6.55 23.75 -37.45
C PRO A 335 5.80 22.89 -36.45
N TYR A 336 6.51 22.50 -35.40
CA TYR A 336 5.86 21.89 -34.24
C TYR A 336 5.10 22.98 -33.45
N LYS A 337 3.86 22.69 -33.06
CA LYS A 337 3.13 23.48 -32.06
C LYS A 337 3.62 23.10 -30.66
N LYS A 338 3.95 24.08 -29.83
CA LYS A 338 4.36 23.88 -28.44
C LYS A 338 3.11 23.71 -27.57
N VAL A 339 3.02 22.57 -26.88
CA VAL A 339 1.93 22.25 -25.93
C VAL A 339 2.41 22.46 -24.50
N LEU A 340 3.60 21.92 -24.18
CA LEU A 340 4.28 22.04 -22.89
C LEU A 340 5.78 22.33 -23.15
N PRO A 341 6.56 22.73 -22.13
CA PRO A 341 8.02 22.86 -22.27
C PRO A 341 8.67 21.61 -22.89
N ASN A 342 8.20 20.43 -22.50
CA ASN A 342 8.70 19.13 -22.92
C ASN A 342 7.75 18.37 -23.86
N LEU A 343 6.80 19.05 -24.52
CA LEU A 343 5.89 18.44 -25.48
C LEU A 343 5.58 19.40 -26.63
N LYS A 344 5.97 19.01 -27.82
CA LYS A 344 5.63 19.67 -29.07
C LYS A 344 4.96 18.67 -30.00
N VAL A 345 3.98 19.10 -30.79
CA VAL A 345 3.17 18.23 -31.64
C VAL A 345 3.08 18.75 -33.07
N LYS A 346 2.89 17.84 -34.00
CA LYS A 346 2.39 18.09 -35.37
C LYS A 346 1.62 16.87 -35.85
N SER A 347 0.66 17.06 -36.74
CA SER A 347 -0.25 15.98 -37.13
C SER A 347 -0.42 15.89 -38.64
N LYS A 348 -0.95 14.75 -39.06
CA LYS A 348 -1.40 14.47 -40.40
C LYS A 348 -2.59 13.50 -40.37
N LYS A 349 -3.61 13.75 -41.20
CA LYS A 349 -4.66 12.77 -41.46
C LYS A 349 -4.19 11.75 -42.50
N ILE A 350 -4.33 10.47 -42.16
CA ILE A 350 -3.98 9.33 -43.01
C ILE A 350 -5.11 8.32 -42.89
N ASP A 351 -5.71 7.92 -44.04
CA ASP A 351 -6.82 6.96 -44.10
C ASP A 351 -8.03 7.33 -43.18
N GLY A 352 -8.32 8.64 -43.08
CA GLY A 352 -9.46 9.14 -42.29
C GLY A 352 -9.17 9.35 -40.81
N GLU A 353 -8.01 8.95 -40.29
CA GLU A 353 -7.61 9.09 -38.90
C GLU A 353 -6.49 10.11 -38.70
N THR A 354 -6.40 10.67 -37.51
CA THR A 354 -5.37 11.64 -37.16
C THR A 354 -4.18 10.93 -36.53
N TYR A 355 -3.01 11.12 -37.12
CA TYR A 355 -1.73 10.72 -36.54
C TYR A 355 -1.02 11.97 -36.02
N VAL A 356 -0.73 11.97 -34.71
CA VAL A 356 -0.03 13.06 -34.05
C VAL A 356 1.40 12.62 -33.73
N LEU A 357 2.37 13.28 -34.34
CA LEU A 357 3.77 13.09 -34.02
C LEU A 357 4.15 14.03 -32.86
N CYS A 358 4.47 13.44 -31.73
CA CYS A 358 4.88 14.11 -30.51
C CYS A 358 6.40 14.14 -30.44
N TYR A 359 6.96 15.26 -29.96
CA TYR A 359 8.37 15.48 -29.76
C TYR A 359 8.64 16.04 -28.36
N ASN A 360 9.56 15.39 -27.65
CA ASN A 360 10.02 15.78 -26.33
C ASN A 360 11.53 16.04 -26.36
N PRO A 361 11.98 17.32 -26.22
CA PRO A 361 13.39 17.65 -26.22
C PRO A 361 14.22 16.95 -25.13
N ASP A 362 13.67 16.81 -23.92
CA ASP A 362 14.37 16.15 -22.81
C ASP A 362 14.57 14.65 -23.07
N ALA A 363 13.63 14.05 -23.81
CA ALA A 363 13.75 12.65 -24.23
C ALA A 363 14.75 12.49 -25.36
N GLU A 364 14.83 13.44 -26.30
CA GLU A 364 15.85 13.45 -27.36
C GLU A 364 17.28 13.43 -26.78
N GLU A 365 17.54 14.28 -25.78
CA GLU A 365 18.84 14.31 -25.11
C GLU A 365 19.18 12.98 -24.43
N ARG A 366 18.20 12.39 -23.74
CA ARG A 366 18.38 11.07 -23.10
C ARG A 366 18.59 9.94 -24.12
N ASP A 367 17.84 9.95 -25.24
CA ASP A 367 17.97 8.94 -26.29
C ASP A 367 19.36 9.04 -26.94
N ARG A 368 19.83 10.25 -27.21
CA ARG A 368 21.17 10.53 -27.73
C ARG A 368 22.26 10.03 -26.79
N ALA A 369 22.19 10.40 -25.50
CA ALA A 369 23.15 9.97 -24.50
C ALA A 369 23.17 8.44 -24.34
N SER A 370 21.99 7.80 -24.28
CA SER A 370 21.87 6.34 -24.19
C SER A 370 22.45 5.64 -25.42
N ARG A 371 22.23 6.17 -26.62
CA ARG A 371 22.81 5.63 -27.86
C ARG A 371 24.32 5.76 -27.85
N GLN A 372 24.86 6.90 -27.42
CA GLN A 372 26.29 7.11 -27.33
C GLN A 372 26.97 6.06 -26.43
N VAL A 373 26.44 5.80 -25.24
CA VAL A 373 26.95 4.76 -24.34
C VAL A 373 26.89 3.36 -24.97
N VAL A 374 25.81 3.06 -25.72
CA VAL A 374 25.71 1.77 -26.46
C VAL A 374 26.76 1.65 -27.54
N LEU A 375 27.04 2.74 -28.31
CA LEU A 375 28.03 2.74 -29.37
C LEU A 375 29.46 2.63 -28.82
N GLU A 376 29.79 3.32 -27.72
CA GLU A 376 31.08 3.22 -27.04
C GLU A 376 31.35 1.80 -26.52
N ASN A 377 30.34 1.20 -25.84
CA ASN A 377 30.44 -0.17 -25.40
C ASN A 377 30.52 -1.17 -26.55
N LEU A 378 29.87 -0.88 -27.66
CA LEU A 378 29.94 -1.71 -28.87
C LEU A 378 31.31 -1.65 -29.51
N GLN A 379 31.91 -0.46 -29.63
CA GLN A 379 33.26 -0.29 -30.15
C GLN A 379 34.29 -1.04 -29.29
N SER A 380 34.25 -0.85 -27.95
CA SER A 380 35.16 -1.55 -27.03
C SER A 380 35.06 -3.07 -27.17
N LYS A 381 33.84 -3.61 -27.30
CA LYS A 381 33.65 -5.05 -27.48
C LYS A 381 34.03 -5.58 -28.87
N LEU A 382 33.92 -4.78 -29.90
CA LEU A 382 34.44 -5.12 -31.25
C LEU A 382 35.95 -5.25 -31.20
N ASP A 383 36.63 -4.37 -30.47
CA ASP A 383 38.08 -4.36 -30.32
C ASP A 383 38.57 -5.53 -29.47
N GLU A 384 37.80 -5.97 -28.44
CA GLU A 384 38.16 -7.05 -27.50
C GLU A 384 37.83 -8.45 -28.02
N LEU A 385 36.61 -8.66 -28.55
CA LEU A 385 36.02 -10.01 -28.74
C LEU A 385 35.86 -10.40 -30.22
N GLY A 386 36.01 -9.43 -31.12
CA GLY A 386 35.74 -9.65 -32.54
C GLY A 386 34.24 -9.88 -32.88
N PRO A 387 33.91 -10.20 -34.13
CA PRO A 387 32.53 -10.20 -34.64
C PRO A 387 31.60 -11.26 -34.04
N SER A 388 32.13 -12.44 -33.70
CA SER A 388 31.35 -13.62 -33.36
C SER A 388 30.64 -13.53 -31.97
N GLY A 389 31.19 -12.73 -31.04
CA GLY A 389 30.64 -12.57 -29.69
C GLY A 389 29.45 -11.60 -29.62
N LEU A 390 29.23 -10.78 -30.64
CA LEU A 390 28.29 -9.64 -30.62
C LEU A 390 26.95 -9.93 -31.32
N VAL A 391 26.89 -10.94 -32.19
CA VAL A 391 25.72 -11.27 -33.04
C VAL A 391 24.45 -11.58 -32.24
N LYS A 392 24.60 -12.15 -31.04
CA LYS A 392 23.46 -12.56 -30.19
C LYS A 392 22.87 -11.42 -29.35
N ASN A 393 23.53 -10.29 -29.23
CA ASN A 393 23.06 -9.17 -28.42
C ASN A 393 22.19 -8.23 -29.27
N ARG A 394 20.87 -8.20 -29.03
CA ARG A 394 19.91 -7.38 -29.78
C ARG A 394 20.18 -5.87 -29.71
N ALA A 395 20.76 -5.38 -28.62
CA ALA A 395 21.08 -3.96 -28.48
C ALA A 395 22.20 -3.54 -29.45
N TYR A 396 23.19 -4.41 -29.64
CA TYR A 396 24.32 -4.16 -30.52
C TYR A 396 24.03 -4.49 -31.99
N SER A 397 23.28 -5.59 -32.24
CA SER A 397 22.94 -6.00 -33.62
C SER A 397 22.14 -4.93 -34.38
N LYS A 398 21.47 -4.03 -33.67
CA LYS A 398 20.75 -2.88 -34.23
C LYS A 398 21.66 -1.92 -34.98
N PHE A 399 22.90 -1.77 -34.55
CA PHE A 399 23.87 -0.82 -35.11
C PHE A 399 25.04 -1.49 -35.85
N LEU A 400 24.98 -2.83 -35.99
CA LEU A 400 26.03 -3.58 -36.66
C LEU A 400 25.68 -3.93 -38.11
N THR A 401 26.66 -3.86 -39.00
CA THR A 401 26.66 -4.60 -40.25
C THR A 401 27.77 -5.65 -40.21
N ILE A 402 27.39 -6.87 -40.60
CA ILE A 402 28.26 -8.06 -40.56
C ILE A 402 28.53 -8.46 -42.02
N GLU A 403 29.79 -8.42 -42.44
CA GLU A 403 30.24 -8.83 -43.74
C GLU A 403 31.22 -9.99 -43.61
N LYS A 404 30.79 -11.20 -43.98
CA LYS A 404 31.55 -12.49 -43.95
C LYS A 404 32.41 -12.75 -42.70
N ALA A 405 33.43 -11.97 -42.42
CA ALA A 405 34.37 -12.11 -41.30
C ALA A 405 34.60 -10.82 -40.50
N SER A 406 33.97 -9.72 -40.88
CA SER A 406 34.10 -8.42 -40.21
C SER A 406 32.76 -7.92 -39.71
N ALA A 407 32.77 -7.24 -38.57
CA ALA A 407 31.62 -6.49 -38.07
C ALA A 407 32.08 -5.05 -37.85
N LYS A 408 31.28 -4.12 -38.29
CA LYS A 408 31.53 -2.67 -38.09
C LYS A 408 30.27 -1.93 -37.70
N ILE A 409 30.43 -0.82 -37.02
CA ILE A 409 29.32 0.08 -36.71
C ILE A 409 28.82 0.67 -38.05
N ASP A 410 27.51 0.58 -38.24
CA ASP A 410 26.84 1.06 -39.43
C ASP A 410 26.28 2.46 -39.17
N GLU A 411 26.98 3.46 -39.68
CA GLU A 411 26.63 4.87 -39.51
C GLU A 411 25.26 5.22 -40.10
N GLU A 412 24.84 4.53 -41.18
CA GLU A 412 23.50 4.74 -41.75
C GLU A 412 22.41 4.26 -40.79
N LYS A 413 22.62 3.11 -40.15
CA LYS A 413 21.70 2.61 -39.12
C LYS A 413 21.66 3.51 -37.89
N VAL A 414 22.80 4.07 -37.46
CA VAL A 414 22.88 5.06 -36.39
C VAL A 414 22.09 6.31 -36.76
N SER A 415 22.39 6.92 -37.94
CA SER A 415 21.68 8.11 -38.41
C SER A 415 20.19 7.89 -38.61
N ASN A 416 19.78 6.69 -39.04
CA ASN A 416 18.35 6.35 -39.13
C ASN A 416 17.70 6.23 -37.77
N ASP A 417 18.40 5.75 -36.73
CA ASP A 417 17.88 5.70 -35.36
C ASP A 417 17.74 7.09 -34.76
N GLU A 418 18.63 8.02 -35.03
CA GLU A 418 18.61 9.41 -34.56
C GLU A 418 17.35 10.17 -34.99
N LYS A 419 16.78 9.84 -36.15
CA LYS A 419 15.52 10.44 -36.62
C LYS A 419 14.34 10.25 -35.65
N PHE A 420 14.43 9.25 -34.75
CA PHE A 420 13.38 8.91 -33.78
C PHE A 420 13.61 9.49 -32.38
N ASP A 421 14.75 10.13 -32.13
CA ASP A 421 15.11 10.65 -30.81
C ASP A 421 14.04 11.62 -30.29
N GLY A 422 13.61 11.41 -29.08
CA GLY A 422 12.57 12.20 -28.42
C GLY A 422 11.20 12.13 -29.09
N LYS A 423 10.99 11.28 -30.10
CA LYS A 423 9.74 11.23 -30.87
C LYS A 423 8.93 9.97 -30.60
N TYR A 424 7.64 10.17 -30.45
CA TYR A 424 6.64 9.10 -30.49
C TYR A 424 5.43 9.55 -31.28
N ALA A 425 4.61 8.62 -31.72
CA ALA A 425 3.39 8.95 -32.44
C ALA A 425 2.18 8.30 -31.77
N ILE A 426 1.07 9.00 -31.84
CA ILE A 426 -0.25 8.49 -31.45
C ILE A 426 -1.17 8.51 -32.65
N ARG A 427 -2.16 7.62 -32.63
CA ARG A 427 -3.24 7.51 -33.62
C ARG A 427 -4.57 7.70 -32.91
N THR A 428 -5.44 8.50 -33.48
CA THR A 428 -6.76 8.79 -32.90
C THR A 428 -7.83 8.98 -33.97
N ASN A 429 -9.04 8.57 -33.65
CA ASN A 429 -10.26 8.91 -34.40
C ASN A 429 -11.13 9.92 -33.63
N SER A 430 -10.62 10.44 -32.49
CA SER A 430 -11.38 11.36 -31.64
C SER A 430 -11.56 12.73 -32.26
N SER A 431 -12.56 13.47 -31.76
CA SER A 431 -12.82 14.86 -32.10
C SER A 431 -11.92 15.86 -31.34
N LEU A 432 -10.99 15.38 -30.50
CA LEU A 432 -10.05 16.22 -29.78
C LEU A 432 -9.04 16.88 -30.74
N THR A 433 -8.55 18.04 -30.35
CA THR A 433 -7.41 18.67 -31.02
C THR A 433 -6.14 17.84 -30.87
N ASP A 434 -5.15 18.08 -31.70
CA ASP A 434 -3.87 17.38 -31.64
C ASP A 434 -3.19 17.55 -30.27
N GLU A 435 -3.31 18.75 -29.69
CA GLU A 435 -2.79 19.13 -28.39
C GLU A 435 -3.50 18.36 -27.27
N GLU A 436 -4.83 18.32 -27.30
CA GLU A 436 -5.62 17.60 -26.31
C GLU A 436 -5.40 16.10 -26.37
N ALA A 437 -5.31 15.53 -27.57
CA ALA A 437 -5.02 14.12 -27.75
C ALA A 437 -3.62 13.74 -27.22
N ALA A 438 -2.61 14.58 -27.48
CA ALA A 438 -1.26 14.37 -26.96
C ALA A 438 -1.18 14.51 -25.44
N LEU A 439 -1.90 15.47 -24.86
CA LEU A 439 -2.01 15.63 -23.40
C LEU A 439 -2.73 14.43 -22.77
N ALA A 440 -3.84 13.99 -23.34
CA ALA A 440 -4.56 12.81 -22.87
C ALA A 440 -3.66 11.57 -22.89
N TYR A 441 -2.95 11.33 -24.00
CA TYR A 441 -2.02 10.20 -24.08
C TYR A 441 -0.89 10.30 -23.03
N LYS A 442 -0.38 11.50 -22.78
CA LYS A 442 0.64 11.72 -21.77
C LYS A 442 0.16 11.32 -20.37
N GLU A 443 -1.11 11.50 -20.06
CA GLU A 443 -1.69 11.14 -18.75
C GLU A 443 -1.80 9.62 -18.52
N LEU A 444 -1.52 8.77 -19.52
CA LEU A 444 -1.48 7.30 -19.37
C LEU A 444 -0.51 6.84 -18.28
N TRP A 445 0.53 7.62 -17.96
CA TRP A 445 1.44 7.34 -16.85
C TRP A 445 0.73 7.17 -15.50
N ARG A 446 -0.49 7.71 -15.34
CA ARG A 446 -1.30 7.56 -14.12
C ARG A 446 -1.65 6.10 -13.85
N VAL A 447 -1.95 5.34 -14.92
CA VAL A 447 -2.23 3.89 -14.78
C VAL A 447 -0.96 3.14 -14.39
N GLU A 448 0.19 3.51 -14.96
CA GLU A 448 1.48 2.94 -14.58
C GLU A 448 1.80 3.21 -13.10
N GLN A 449 1.51 4.43 -12.62
CA GLN A 449 1.67 4.79 -11.20
C GLN A 449 0.70 4.02 -10.31
N ALA A 450 -0.55 3.84 -10.72
CA ALA A 450 -1.54 3.04 -10.02
C ALA A 450 -1.08 1.59 -9.87
N PHE A 451 -0.53 0.99 -10.94
CA PHE A 451 0.05 -0.35 -10.85
C PHE A 451 1.28 -0.43 -9.94
N ARG A 452 2.10 0.63 -9.91
CA ARG A 452 3.23 0.70 -8.98
C ARG A 452 2.72 0.72 -7.54
N ASN A 453 1.69 1.49 -7.24
CA ASN A 453 1.05 1.52 -5.92
C ASN A 453 0.45 0.16 -5.56
N LEU A 454 -0.33 -0.45 -6.45
CA LEU A 454 -0.90 -1.79 -6.24
C LEU A 454 0.16 -2.83 -5.90
N LYS A 455 1.30 -2.82 -6.62
CA LYS A 455 2.36 -3.83 -6.47
C LYS A 455 3.25 -3.61 -5.26
N SER A 456 3.59 -2.34 -4.96
CA SER A 456 4.62 -1.99 -3.98
C SER A 456 4.03 -1.50 -2.66
N ASN A 457 3.02 -0.63 -2.69
CA ASN A 457 2.46 -0.05 -1.48
C ASN A 457 1.33 -0.91 -0.90
N LEU A 458 0.45 -1.42 -1.76
CA LEU A 458 -0.67 -2.27 -1.37
C LEU A 458 -0.32 -3.77 -1.38
N GLU A 459 0.92 -4.11 -1.73
CA GLU A 459 1.47 -5.47 -1.77
C GLU A 459 0.54 -6.49 -2.43
N LEU A 460 0.03 -6.17 -3.62
CA LEU A 460 -0.73 -7.11 -4.42
C LEU A 460 0.07 -8.39 -4.74
N ARG A 461 1.38 -8.29 -4.80
CA ARG A 461 2.32 -9.39 -5.06
C ARG A 461 3.25 -9.66 -3.86
N PRO A 462 3.66 -10.91 -3.62
CA PRO A 462 3.22 -12.13 -4.33
C PRO A 462 1.81 -12.56 -3.94
N MET A 463 1.12 -13.31 -4.84
CA MET A 463 -0.20 -13.86 -4.58
C MET A 463 -0.08 -15.19 -3.84
N TYR A 464 -0.73 -15.30 -2.68
CA TYR A 464 -0.75 -16.51 -1.85
C TYR A 464 -2.08 -17.28 -1.91
N HIS A 465 -3.13 -16.67 -2.48
CA HIS A 465 -4.42 -17.34 -2.63
C HIS A 465 -4.35 -18.35 -3.78
N ARG A 466 -5.03 -19.50 -3.60
CA ARG A 466 -4.99 -20.62 -4.55
C ARG A 466 -6.32 -20.84 -5.27
N VAL A 467 -7.44 -20.46 -4.64
CA VAL A 467 -8.81 -20.60 -5.17
C VAL A 467 -9.17 -19.37 -5.99
N GLU A 468 -9.77 -19.53 -7.16
CA GLU A 468 -10.11 -18.46 -8.08
C GLU A 468 -10.92 -17.34 -7.42
N SER A 469 -12.00 -17.66 -6.69
CA SER A 469 -12.84 -16.65 -6.03
C SER A 469 -12.03 -15.79 -5.06
N ARG A 470 -11.11 -16.40 -4.32
CA ARG A 470 -10.26 -15.69 -3.35
C ARG A 470 -9.13 -14.90 -4.01
N ILE A 471 -8.63 -15.36 -5.15
CA ILE A 471 -7.69 -14.59 -5.98
C ILE A 471 -8.37 -13.31 -6.46
N ARG A 472 -9.55 -13.43 -7.07
CA ARG A 472 -10.36 -12.31 -7.57
C ARG A 472 -10.78 -11.37 -6.42
N GLY A 473 -11.26 -11.93 -5.30
CA GLY A 473 -11.65 -11.17 -4.12
C GLY A 473 -10.48 -10.40 -3.50
N HIS A 474 -9.28 -10.99 -3.46
CA HIS A 474 -8.09 -10.30 -2.98
C HIS A 474 -7.67 -9.15 -3.90
N ILE A 475 -7.73 -9.34 -5.22
CA ILE A 475 -7.48 -8.27 -6.19
C ILE A 475 -8.53 -7.15 -6.01
N MET A 476 -9.80 -7.49 -5.75
CA MET A 476 -10.85 -6.52 -5.46
C MET A 476 -10.57 -5.73 -4.17
N VAL A 477 -10.06 -6.36 -3.11
CA VAL A 477 -9.63 -5.64 -1.88
C VAL A 477 -8.53 -4.62 -2.20
N CYS A 478 -7.52 -5.02 -2.98
CA CYS A 478 -6.45 -4.11 -3.39
C CYS A 478 -6.96 -2.99 -4.33
N PHE A 479 -7.93 -3.30 -5.20
CA PHE A 479 -8.61 -2.31 -6.04
C PHE A 479 -9.37 -1.28 -5.19
N LEU A 480 -10.15 -1.70 -4.20
CA LEU A 480 -10.85 -0.79 -3.30
C LEU A 480 -9.87 0.08 -2.49
N ALA A 481 -8.75 -0.47 -2.04
CA ALA A 481 -7.70 0.30 -1.39
C ALA A 481 -7.11 1.37 -2.32
N LEU A 482 -6.84 1.01 -3.58
CA LEU A 482 -6.37 1.96 -4.59
C LEU A 482 -7.40 3.05 -4.87
N VAL A 483 -8.69 2.71 -4.95
CA VAL A 483 -9.77 3.71 -5.12
C VAL A 483 -9.78 4.70 -3.97
N MET A 484 -9.67 4.23 -2.72
CA MET A 484 -9.66 5.09 -1.53
C MET A 484 -8.45 6.02 -1.51
N GLU A 485 -7.26 5.50 -1.81
CA GLU A 485 -6.03 6.31 -1.89
C GLU A 485 -6.11 7.35 -3.02
N SER A 486 -6.59 6.94 -4.21
CA SER A 486 -6.74 7.82 -5.36
C SER A 486 -7.80 8.90 -5.14
N PHE A 487 -8.90 8.58 -4.46
CA PHE A 487 -9.92 9.55 -4.09
C PHE A 487 -9.39 10.59 -3.10
N LEU A 488 -8.64 10.16 -2.09
CA LEU A 488 -7.97 11.08 -1.16
C LEU A 488 -6.97 11.99 -1.90
N ALA A 489 -6.16 11.41 -2.81
CA ALA A 489 -5.23 12.17 -3.64
C ALA A 489 -5.93 13.21 -4.51
N TYR A 490 -7.07 12.84 -5.10
CA TYR A 490 -7.90 13.75 -5.88
C TYR A 490 -8.42 14.90 -5.01
N LYS A 491 -8.96 14.60 -3.82
CA LYS A 491 -9.49 15.61 -2.90
C LYS A 491 -8.40 16.56 -2.36
N LEU A 492 -7.21 16.05 -2.05
CA LEU A 492 -6.07 16.89 -1.68
C LEU A 492 -5.66 17.84 -2.81
N LYS A 493 -5.68 17.36 -4.05
CA LYS A 493 -5.41 18.20 -5.22
C LYS A 493 -6.47 19.29 -5.43
N GLU A 494 -7.75 19.00 -5.17
CA GLU A 494 -8.84 19.99 -5.26
C GLU A 494 -8.63 21.19 -4.33
N ILE A 495 -8.09 20.99 -3.13
CA ILE A 495 -7.75 22.07 -2.20
C ILE A 495 -6.38 22.71 -2.48
N GLY A 496 -5.72 22.35 -3.58
CA GLY A 496 -4.42 22.91 -3.98
C GLY A 496 -3.23 22.41 -3.16
N CYS A 497 -3.35 21.27 -2.45
CA CYS A 497 -2.26 20.69 -1.66
C CYS A 497 -1.08 20.32 -2.57
N GLN A 498 0.13 20.79 -2.22
CA GLN A 498 1.37 20.51 -2.93
C GLN A 498 2.17 19.35 -2.29
N THR A 499 1.81 18.94 -1.08
CA THR A 499 2.47 17.87 -0.34
C THR A 499 2.03 16.52 -0.90
N SER A 500 2.96 15.55 -0.95
CA SER A 500 2.62 14.22 -1.43
C SER A 500 1.62 13.53 -0.49
N VAL A 501 0.74 12.69 -1.06
CA VAL A 501 -0.22 11.89 -0.27
C VAL A 501 0.52 11.05 0.77
N LYS A 502 1.69 10.52 0.43
CA LYS A 502 2.52 9.72 1.33
C LYS A 502 2.96 10.51 2.56
N ASP A 503 3.38 11.76 2.39
CA ASP A 503 3.82 12.60 3.51
C ASP A 503 2.63 13.00 4.40
N ILE A 504 1.48 13.32 3.78
CA ILE A 504 0.23 13.57 4.53
C ILE A 504 -0.17 12.33 5.34
N LEU A 505 -0.13 11.12 4.76
CA LEU A 505 -0.44 9.88 5.47
C LEU A 505 0.57 9.59 6.58
N HIS A 506 1.85 9.94 6.38
CA HIS A 506 2.85 9.85 7.43
C HIS A 506 2.50 10.75 8.61
N ASP A 507 2.15 12.02 8.36
CA ASP A 507 1.76 12.96 9.42
C ASP A 507 0.48 12.48 10.14
N VAL A 508 -0.51 11.98 9.39
CA VAL A 508 -1.74 11.39 9.96
C VAL A 508 -1.41 10.17 10.83
N SER A 509 -0.41 9.37 10.45
CA SER A 509 -0.01 8.17 11.21
C SER A 509 0.58 8.50 12.59
N GLN A 510 1.02 9.74 12.83
CA GLN A 510 1.48 10.19 14.15
C GLN A 510 0.32 10.38 15.14
N MET A 511 -0.91 10.45 14.67
CA MET A 511 -2.09 10.52 15.53
C MET A 511 -2.44 9.13 16.07
N LYS A 512 -2.18 8.91 17.36
CA LYS A 512 -2.44 7.66 18.08
C LYS A 512 -3.62 7.83 19.03
N ALA A 513 -4.30 6.75 19.35
CA ALA A 513 -5.23 6.67 20.47
C ALA A 513 -4.54 6.05 21.69
N SER A 514 -4.68 6.68 22.84
CA SER A 514 -4.11 6.17 24.09
C SER A 514 -5.19 6.08 25.15
N LYS A 515 -5.32 4.91 25.79
CA LYS A 515 -6.16 4.75 26.97
C LYS A 515 -5.33 5.14 28.19
N ILE A 516 -5.77 6.17 28.87
CA ILE A 516 -5.10 6.72 30.04
C ILE A 516 -6.03 6.58 31.26
N ARG A 517 -5.41 6.45 32.44
CA ARG A 517 -6.12 6.51 33.73
C ARG A 517 -5.61 7.74 34.47
N VAL A 518 -6.54 8.65 34.78
CA VAL A 518 -6.27 9.90 35.49
C VAL A 518 -7.09 9.91 36.77
N ASN A 519 -6.46 9.93 37.92
CA ASN A 519 -7.12 9.90 39.24
C ASN A 519 -8.11 8.73 39.43
N GLY A 520 -7.87 7.59 38.77
CA GLY A 520 -8.73 6.40 38.85
C GLY A 520 -9.77 6.31 37.72
N GLU A 521 -10.07 7.39 37.02
CA GLU A 521 -10.97 7.41 35.86
C GLU A 521 -10.24 7.04 34.57
N GLU A 522 -10.85 6.21 33.75
CA GLU A 522 -10.30 5.80 32.45
C GLU A 522 -10.93 6.64 31.33
N GLN A 523 -10.09 7.09 30.42
CA GLN A 523 -10.53 7.78 29.22
C GLN A 523 -9.62 7.42 28.04
N ILE A 524 -10.16 7.50 26.82
CA ILE A 524 -9.38 7.33 25.60
C ILE A 524 -9.17 8.70 24.99
N VAL A 525 -7.91 9.05 24.76
CA VAL A 525 -7.50 10.34 24.19
C VAL A 525 -6.67 10.12 22.95
N ARG A 526 -6.68 11.06 22.03
CA ARG A 526 -5.74 11.05 20.90
C ARG A 526 -4.54 11.96 21.16
N THR A 527 -3.41 11.64 20.51
CA THR A 527 -2.26 12.55 20.44
C THR A 527 -2.59 13.77 19.58
N GLU A 528 -1.77 14.81 19.70
CA GLU A 528 -1.90 16.02 18.86
C GLU A 528 -1.67 15.68 17.38
N LEU A 529 -2.32 16.49 16.51
CA LEU A 529 -2.06 16.44 15.08
C LEU A 529 -0.69 17.06 14.80
N GLN A 530 0.08 16.42 13.96
CA GLN A 530 1.42 16.89 13.58
C GLN A 530 1.48 17.24 12.10
N GLY A 531 2.47 18.02 11.71
CA GLY A 531 2.74 18.36 10.33
C GLY A 531 1.52 18.92 9.60
N GLN A 532 1.22 18.35 8.45
CA GLN A 532 0.11 18.74 7.59
C GLN A 532 -1.11 17.78 7.67
N ALA A 533 -1.21 16.98 8.73
CA ALA A 533 -2.31 16.03 8.91
C ALA A 533 -3.71 16.66 8.77
N ASN A 534 -3.87 17.94 9.16
CA ASN A 534 -5.14 18.66 9.04
C ASN A 534 -5.64 18.75 7.59
N LEU A 535 -4.75 18.83 6.60
CA LEU A 535 -5.11 18.93 5.19
C LEU A 535 -5.91 17.70 4.70
N ALA A 536 -5.64 16.53 5.26
CA ALA A 536 -6.39 15.32 4.92
C ALA A 536 -7.87 15.43 5.35
N PHE A 537 -8.14 16.00 6.51
CA PHE A 537 -9.50 16.19 7.02
C PHE A 537 -10.21 17.34 6.29
N GLU A 538 -9.50 18.43 6.01
CA GLU A 538 -9.99 19.55 5.21
C GLU A 538 -10.40 19.11 3.80
N ALA A 539 -9.55 18.34 3.11
CA ALA A 539 -9.81 17.80 1.77
C ALA A 539 -11.08 16.94 1.72
N LEU A 540 -11.39 16.23 2.80
CA LEU A 540 -12.61 15.43 2.93
C LEU A 540 -13.80 16.24 3.46
N VAL A 541 -13.64 17.54 3.71
CA VAL A 541 -14.68 18.39 4.33
C VAL A 541 -15.20 17.72 5.61
N THR A 542 -14.29 17.29 6.47
CA THR A 542 -14.59 16.64 7.75
C THR A 542 -13.72 17.22 8.87
N GLN A 543 -14.19 17.10 10.09
CA GLN A 543 -13.39 17.53 11.24
C GLN A 543 -12.43 16.43 11.69
N ALA A 544 -11.26 16.85 12.15
CA ALA A 544 -10.39 15.95 12.89
C ALA A 544 -11.12 15.41 14.14
N PRO A 545 -10.84 14.19 14.59
CA PRO A 545 -11.52 13.62 15.76
C PRO A 545 -11.25 14.49 17.01
N PRO A 546 -12.17 14.53 17.99
CA PRO A 546 -11.96 15.26 19.24
C PRO A 546 -10.75 14.72 20.01
N ARG A 547 -10.18 15.53 20.92
CA ARG A 547 -9.04 15.08 21.74
C ARG A 547 -9.38 13.93 22.68
N VAL A 548 -10.58 13.95 23.26
CA VAL A 548 -11.13 12.87 24.07
C VAL A 548 -12.09 12.09 23.18
N LEU A 549 -11.75 10.82 22.94
CA LEU A 549 -12.52 9.91 22.09
C LEU A 549 -13.65 9.24 22.89
N GLU A 550 -13.32 8.76 24.08
CA GLU A 550 -14.27 8.14 25.01
C GLU A 550 -14.01 8.58 26.44
N LYS A 551 -15.07 8.78 27.20
CA LYS A 551 -15.04 8.91 28.66
C LYS A 551 -15.88 7.80 29.25
N ASN A 552 -15.28 6.93 30.04
CA ASN A 552 -16.04 6.06 30.91
C ASN A 552 -16.47 6.89 32.13
N THR A 553 -17.66 7.49 32.08
CA THR A 553 -18.35 7.94 33.30
C THR A 553 -18.80 6.67 34.02
N CYS A 554 -18.09 6.30 35.08
CA CYS A 554 -18.63 5.33 36.05
C CYS A 554 -19.94 5.90 36.58
N HIS A 555 -21.07 5.28 36.23
CA HIS A 555 -22.34 5.43 36.92
C HIS A 555 -22.37 4.51 38.12
#